data_de7c017a6afa17f70c34539060c10be0
#
_entry.id   de7c017a6afa17f70c34539060c10be0
#
_cell.length_a   1.000
_cell.length_b   1.000
_cell.length_c   1.000
_cell.angle_alpha   90.00
_cell.angle_beta   90.00
_cell.angle_gamma   90.00
#
_symmetry.space_group_name_H-M   'P 1'
#
loop_
_entity.id
_entity.type
_entity.pdbx_description
1 polymer ?
#
loop_
_entity_poly.entity_id
_entity_poly.type
_entity_poly.pdbx_seq_one_letter_code
_entity_poly.pdbx_strand_id
1 'polypeptide(L)'
;MNVSALLRFLCILKVLHWNTRSHAHHVVLDEAFSEFGSKIDEFVESYAGRYLVTGFDPVDLDFPGVERDKTLTSDFTDFTTAYEDFRKFVMNYAEESDELKSLVDDMDNISNKISYLLRME
;
A
#
# COMPACT_ATOMS: atom_id res chain seq x y z
N MET A 1 0.10 -5.29 -16.09
CA MET A 1 0.45 -4.75 -14.75
C MET A 1 1.02 -5.85 -13.89
N ASN A 2 2.12 -5.58 -13.23
CA ASN A 2 2.70 -6.54 -12.28
C ASN A 2 2.02 -6.35 -10.91
N VAL A 3 1.21 -7.31 -10.49
CA VAL A 3 0.47 -7.23 -9.22
C VAL A 3 1.34 -7.46 -7.99
N SER A 4 2.56 -7.97 -8.17
CA SER A 4 3.47 -8.22 -7.04
C SER A 4 3.77 -6.95 -6.24
N ALA A 5 3.95 -5.82 -6.91
CA ALA A 5 4.23 -4.54 -6.24
C ALA A 5 3.04 -4.07 -5.39
N LEU A 6 1.81 -4.34 -5.83
CA LEU A 6 0.61 -4.02 -5.07
C LEU A 6 0.50 -4.88 -3.82
N LEU A 7 0.72 -6.18 -3.97
CA LEU A 7 0.67 -7.12 -2.85
C LEU A 7 1.83 -6.89 -1.89
N ARG A 8 3.00 -6.48 -2.39
CA ARG A 8 4.15 -6.12 -1.56
C ARG A 8 3.81 -5.02 -0.57
N PHE A 9 3.12 -3.97 -1.02
CA PHE A 9 2.70 -2.90 -0.12
C PHE A 9 1.81 -3.43 1.01
N LEU A 10 0.83 -4.26 0.67
CA LEU A 10 -0.04 -4.88 1.69
C LEU A 10 0.75 -5.76 2.66
N CYS A 11 1.72 -6.52 2.17
CA CYS A 11 2.58 -7.34 3.03
C CYS A 11 3.41 -6.46 3.99
N ILE A 12 3.93 -5.33 3.51
CA ILE A 12 4.67 -4.40 4.36
C ILE A 12 3.77 -3.90 5.49
N LEU A 13 2.51 -3.53 5.20
CA LEU A 13 1.57 -3.08 6.23
C LEU A 13 1.37 -4.15 7.31
N LYS A 14 1.24 -5.42 6.92
CA LYS A 14 1.09 -6.53 7.87
C LYS A 14 2.35 -6.71 8.71
N VAL A 15 3.53 -6.64 8.10
CA VAL A 15 4.78 -6.77 8.84
C VAL A 15 4.96 -5.63 9.85
N LEU A 16 4.64 -4.39 9.46
CA LEU A 16 4.65 -3.26 10.38
C LEU A 16 3.65 -3.46 11.53
N HIS A 17 2.45 -3.93 11.22
CA HIS A 17 1.41 -4.25 12.19
C HIS A 17 1.90 -5.27 13.24
N TRP A 18 2.61 -6.31 12.80
CA TRP A 18 3.13 -7.33 13.71
C TRP A 18 4.36 -6.89 14.48
N ASN A 19 5.15 -5.96 13.93
CA ASN A 19 6.42 -5.53 14.54
C ASN A 19 6.28 -4.32 15.45
N THR A 20 5.22 -3.53 15.33
CA THR A 20 5.06 -2.35 16.17
C THR A 20 4.92 -2.71 17.65
N ARG A 21 5.50 -1.90 18.52
CA ARG A 21 5.35 -2.02 19.96
C ARG A 21 4.25 -1.13 20.54
N SER A 22 3.64 -0.30 19.70
CA SER A 22 2.53 0.57 20.08
C SER A 22 1.22 -0.14 19.79
N HIS A 23 0.37 -0.30 20.82
CA HIS A 23 -0.95 -0.88 20.63
C HIS A 23 -1.79 0.00 19.69
N ALA A 24 -1.71 1.32 19.84
CA ALA A 24 -2.42 2.24 18.96
C ALA A 24 -1.98 2.07 17.50
N HIS A 25 -0.68 1.99 17.24
CA HIS A 25 -0.17 1.77 15.88
C HIS A 25 -0.54 0.38 15.33
N HIS A 26 -0.58 -0.64 16.20
CA HIS A 26 -1.02 -1.97 15.82
C HIS A 26 -2.43 -1.94 15.23
N VAL A 27 -3.35 -1.25 15.88
CA VAL A 27 -4.74 -1.08 15.40
C VAL A 27 -4.78 -0.26 14.12
N VAL A 28 -4.07 0.86 14.05
CA VAL A 28 -4.03 1.73 12.88
C VAL A 28 -3.49 1.00 11.65
N LEU A 29 -2.43 0.23 11.81
CA LEU A 29 -1.82 -0.52 10.69
C LEU A 29 -2.71 -1.65 10.20
N ASP A 30 -3.52 -2.25 11.07
CA ASP A 30 -4.51 -3.24 10.66
C ASP A 30 -5.64 -2.60 9.85
N GLU A 31 -6.13 -1.44 10.29
CA GLU A 31 -7.10 -0.66 9.53
C GLU A 31 -6.55 -0.24 8.16
N ALA A 32 -5.29 0.19 8.13
CA ALA A 32 -4.62 0.55 6.89
C ALA A 32 -4.60 -0.62 5.90
N PHE A 33 -4.26 -1.81 6.37
CA PHE A 33 -4.26 -3.01 5.54
C PHE A 33 -5.63 -3.25 4.91
N SER A 34 -6.71 -3.14 5.70
CA SER A 34 -8.07 -3.35 5.21
C SER A 34 -8.50 -2.28 4.21
N GLU A 35 -8.26 -1.01 4.51
CA GLU A 35 -8.67 0.09 3.64
C GLU A 35 -7.91 0.10 2.32
N PHE A 36 -6.58 -0.08 2.36
CA PHE A 36 -5.77 -0.16 1.15
C PHE A 36 -6.08 -1.42 0.35
N GLY A 37 -6.32 -2.55 1.01
CA GLY A 37 -6.70 -3.79 0.34
C GLY A 37 -7.94 -3.62 -0.51
N SER A 38 -8.96 -2.96 0.03
CA SER A 38 -10.20 -2.66 -0.69
C SER A 38 -9.95 -1.75 -1.89
N LYS A 39 -9.15 -0.70 -1.74
CA LYS A 39 -8.85 0.24 -2.83
C LYS A 39 -7.96 -0.37 -3.91
N ILE A 40 -7.01 -1.20 -3.53
CA ILE A 40 -6.17 -1.93 -4.48
C ILE A 40 -7.03 -2.89 -5.32
N ASP A 41 -7.97 -3.58 -4.69
CA ASP A 41 -8.94 -4.44 -5.39
C ASP A 41 -9.71 -3.65 -6.44
N GLU A 42 -10.29 -2.52 -6.06
CA GLU A 42 -10.99 -1.63 -6.99
C GLU A 42 -10.08 -1.18 -8.14
N PHE A 43 -8.85 -0.79 -7.82
CA PHE A 43 -7.89 -0.31 -8.82
C PHE A 43 -7.56 -1.41 -9.85
N VAL A 44 -7.25 -2.61 -9.37
CA VAL A 44 -6.91 -3.74 -10.24
C VAL A 44 -8.09 -4.13 -11.14
N GLU A 45 -9.28 -4.21 -10.58
CA GLU A 45 -10.49 -4.57 -11.32
C GLU A 45 -10.86 -3.50 -12.35
N SER A 46 -10.77 -2.22 -11.98
CA SER A 46 -11.03 -1.11 -12.90
C SER A 46 -10.01 -1.07 -14.04
N TYR A 47 -8.74 -1.31 -13.72
CA TYR A 47 -7.68 -1.40 -14.73
C TYR A 47 -7.94 -2.57 -15.69
N ALA A 48 -8.23 -3.75 -15.16
CA ALA A 48 -8.50 -4.94 -15.95
C ALA A 48 -9.71 -4.75 -16.86
N GLY A 49 -10.77 -4.14 -16.36
CA GLY A 49 -11.96 -3.83 -17.16
C GLY A 49 -11.69 -2.83 -18.27
N ARG A 50 -10.94 -1.76 -17.97
CA ARG A 50 -10.64 -0.71 -18.94
C ARG A 50 -9.73 -1.19 -20.07
N TYR A 51 -8.70 -1.97 -19.75
CA TYR A 51 -7.70 -2.40 -20.73
C TYR A 51 -7.88 -3.84 -21.20
N LEU A 52 -9.03 -4.45 -20.89
CA LEU A 52 -9.41 -5.81 -21.31
C LEU A 52 -8.37 -6.85 -20.92
N VAL A 53 -7.80 -6.72 -19.74
CA VAL A 53 -6.85 -7.69 -19.19
C VAL A 53 -7.61 -8.95 -18.80
N THR A 54 -7.16 -10.12 -19.28
CA THR A 54 -7.83 -11.40 -19.04
C THR A 54 -7.15 -12.24 -17.95
N GLY A 55 -6.03 -11.79 -17.42
CA GLY A 55 -5.33 -12.48 -16.34
C GLY A 55 -4.09 -11.72 -15.93
N PHE A 56 -3.51 -12.15 -14.82
CA PHE A 56 -2.30 -11.57 -14.26
C PHE A 56 -1.23 -12.64 -14.11
N ASP A 57 0.03 -12.25 -14.24
CA ASP A 57 1.14 -13.18 -14.05
C ASP A 57 1.18 -13.67 -12.59
N PRO A 58 1.67 -14.91 -12.35
CA PRO A 58 1.87 -15.38 -10.99
C PRO A 58 2.75 -14.42 -10.20
N VAL A 59 2.41 -14.24 -8.93
CA VAL A 59 3.14 -13.33 -8.06
C VAL A 59 4.54 -13.85 -7.82
N ASP A 60 5.54 -13.01 -8.07
CA ASP A 60 6.89 -13.25 -7.62
C ASP A 60 6.97 -12.81 -6.16
N LEU A 61 7.03 -13.78 -5.26
CA LEU A 61 7.07 -13.57 -3.82
C LEU A 61 8.48 -13.35 -3.28
N ASP A 62 9.47 -13.20 -4.16
CA ASP A 62 10.82 -12.85 -3.74
C ASP A 62 10.86 -11.38 -3.29
N PHE A 63 10.28 -11.11 -2.14
CA PHE A 63 10.35 -9.80 -1.52
C PHE A 63 11.72 -9.63 -0.89
N PRO A 64 12.46 -8.54 -1.23
CA PRO A 64 13.58 -8.17 -0.38
C PRO A 64 12.99 -7.95 1.01
N GLY A 65 13.49 -8.68 1.99
CA GLY A 65 12.96 -8.65 3.34
C GLY A 65 12.93 -7.23 3.89
N VAL A 66 11.91 -6.92 4.68
CA VAL A 66 11.95 -5.72 5.52
C VAL A 66 13.09 -5.96 6.51
N GLU A 67 14.22 -5.30 6.29
CA GLU A 67 15.39 -5.48 7.13
C GLU A 67 15.05 -5.11 8.57
N ARG A 68 15.23 -6.08 9.48
CA ARG A 68 14.92 -5.91 10.90
C ARG A 68 15.86 -4.96 11.63
N ASP A 69 16.96 -4.57 11.01
CA ASP A 69 18.00 -3.73 11.64
C ASP A 69 17.67 -2.24 11.62
N LYS A 70 16.45 -1.89 11.26
CA LYS A 70 16.00 -0.50 11.33
C LYS A 70 15.51 -0.13 12.72
N THR A 71 16.38 -0.29 13.71
CA THR A 71 16.08 0.11 15.08
C THR A 71 15.85 1.62 15.25
N LEU A 72 16.12 2.41 14.20
CA LEU A 72 16.03 3.86 14.20
C LEU A 72 14.89 4.41 13.33
N THR A 73 14.18 3.56 12.59
CA THR A 73 13.02 4.00 11.80
C THR A 73 11.75 3.86 12.62
N SER A 74 10.88 4.86 12.49
CA SER A 74 9.57 4.86 13.12
C SER A 74 8.54 4.19 12.21
N ASP A 75 7.41 3.78 12.77
CA ASP A 75 6.27 3.28 12.00
C ASP A 75 5.83 4.31 10.95
N PHE A 76 5.84 5.60 11.31
CA PHE A 76 5.52 6.68 10.40
C PHE A 76 6.47 6.71 9.19
N THR A 77 7.78 6.65 9.42
CA THR A 77 8.77 6.69 8.34
C THR A 77 8.67 5.45 7.45
N ASP A 78 8.52 4.28 8.05
CA ASP A 78 8.42 3.03 7.30
C ASP A 78 7.15 2.99 6.45
N PHE A 79 6.03 3.45 7.02
CA PHE A 79 4.77 3.53 6.28
C PHE A 79 4.85 4.52 5.12
N THR A 80 5.32 5.74 5.36
CA THR A 80 5.35 6.79 4.33
C THR A 80 6.30 6.43 3.20
N THR A 81 7.45 5.82 3.50
CA THR A 81 8.39 5.35 2.48
C THR A 81 7.74 4.26 1.62
N ALA A 82 7.10 3.28 2.24
CA ALA A 82 6.41 2.21 1.51
C ALA A 82 5.29 2.76 0.63
N TYR A 83 4.51 3.71 1.15
CA TYR A 83 3.42 4.31 0.39
C TYR A 83 3.92 5.12 -0.81
N GLU A 84 5.00 5.89 -0.65
CA GLU A 84 5.58 6.65 -1.77
C GLU A 84 6.01 5.74 -2.92
N ASP A 85 6.66 4.63 -2.61
CA ASP A 85 7.07 3.64 -3.61
C ASP A 85 5.85 3.01 -4.31
N PHE A 86 4.85 2.63 -3.53
CA PHE A 86 3.60 2.09 -4.03
C PHE A 86 2.89 3.10 -4.94
N ARG A 87 2.79 4.36 -4.51
CA ARG A 87 2.11 5.42 -5.25
C ARG A 87 2.76 5.68 -6.61
N LYS A 88 4.09 5.73 -6.65
CA LYS A 88 4.81 5.87 -7.92
C LYS A 88 4.48 4.73 -8.88
N PHE A 89 4.40 3.52 -8.36
CA PHE A 89 4.07 2.35 -9.16
C PHE A 89 2.65 2.46 -9.73
N VAL A 90 1.64 2.74 -8.91
CA VAL A 90 0.25 2.78 -9.38
C VAL A 90 0.00 3.96 -10.31
N MET A 91 0.67 5.09 -10.12
CA MET A 91 0.52 6.24 -10.99
C MET A 91 0.95 5.96 -12.43
N ASN A 92 1.93 5.09 -12.64
CA ASN A 92 2.32 4.68 -13.98
C ASN A 92 1.17 4.03 -14.76
N TYR A 93 0.23 3.39 -14.06
CA TYR A 93 -0.93 2.74 -14.67
C TYR A 93 -2.18 3.62 -14.66
N ALA A 94 -2.18 4.71 -13.92
CA ALA A 94 -3.33 5.60 -13.76
C ALA A 94 -3.28 6.83 -14.65
N GLU A 95 -2.13 7.17 -15.25
CA GLU A 95 -1.87 8.46 -15.89
C GLU A 95 -2.88 8.83 -16.98
N GLU A 96 -3.41 7.85 -17.73
CA GLU A 96 -4.32 8.10 -18.83
C GLU A 96 -5.79 7.88 -18.47
N SER A 97 -6.11 7.73 -17.19
CA SER A 97 -7.46 7.45 -16.73
C SER A 97 -7.84 8.31 -15.54
N ASP A 98 -8.80 9.19 -15.72
CA ASP A 98 -9.32 10.01 -14.61
C ASP A 98 -9.95 9.13 -13.51
N GLU A 99 -10.58 8.03 -13.90
CA GLU A 99 -11.17 7.06 -12.96
C GLU A 99 -10.10 6.43 -12.07
N LEU A 100 -8.99 5.97 -12.67
CA LEU A 100 -7.89 5.38 -11.92
C LEU A 100 -7.16 6.41 -11.05
N LYS A 101 -6.99 7.64 -11.56
CA LYS A 101 -6.43 8.75 -10.77
C LYS A 101 -7.30 9.06 -9.56
N SER A 102 -8.61 9.00 -9.72
CA SER A 102 -9.53 9.22 -8.60
C SER A 102 -9.36 8.16 -7.51
N LEU A 103 -9.10 6.91 -7.88
CA LEU A 103 -8.79 5.86 -6.90
C LEU A 103 -7.45 6.11 -6.20
N VAL A 104 -6.45 6.65 -6.90
CA VAL A 104 -5.19 7.06 -6.28
C VAL A 104 -5.42 8.21 -5.30
N ASP A 105 -6.26 9.18 -5.64
CA ASP A 105 -6.62 10.26 -4.72
C ASP A 105 -7.29 9.73 -3.45
N ASP A 106 -8.15 8.73 -3.57
CA ASP A 106 -8.75 8.06 -2.42
C ASP A 106 -7.68 7.40 -1.54
N MET A 107 -6.70 6.75 -2.16
CA MET A 107 -5.58 6.15 -1.42
C MET A 107 -4.68 7.20 -0.77
N ASP A 108 -4.45 8.34 -1.43
CA ASP A 108 -3.72 9.47 -0.84
C ASP A 108 -4.43 9.97 0.42
N ASN A 109 -5.75 10.05 0.42
CA ASN A 109 -6.53 10.44 1.59
C ASN A 109 -6.38 9.44 2.74
N ILE A 110 -6.42 8.15 2.44
CA ILE A 110 -6.17 7.09 3.43
C ILE A 110 -4.76 7.24 3.99
N SER A 111 -3.76 7.42 3.14
CA SER A 111 -2.36 7.59 3.54
C SER A 111 -2.19 8.79 4.48
N ASN A 112 -2.83 9.91 4.18
CA ASN A 112 -2.76 11.11 5.01
C ASN A 112 -3.34 10.85 6.41
N LYS A 113 -4.48 10.17 6.49
CA LYS A 113 -5.09 9.78 7.76
C LYS A 113 -4.17 8.85 8.57
N ILE A 114 -3.66 7.80 7.93
CA ILE A 114 -2.78 6.84 8.60
C ILE A 114 -1.49 7.52 9.08
N SER A 115 -0.88 8.34 8.24
CA SER A 115 0.33 9.10 8.60
C SER A 115 0.10 10.00 9.81
N TYR A 116 -1.05 10.66 9.86
CA TYR A 116 -1.43 11.49 11.01
C TYR A 116 -1.52 10.64 12.29
N LEU A 117 -2.22 9.50 12.21
CA LEU A 117 -2.40 8.63 13.38
C LEU A 117 -1.08 8.00 13.85
N LEU A 118 -0.17 7.69 12.91
CA LEU A 118 1.14 7.12 13.27
C LEU A 118 2.09 8.15 13.91
N ARG A 119 1.83 9.44 13.75
CA ARG A 119 2.58 10.49 14.45
C ARG A 119 2.06 10.76 15.85
N MET A 120 0.84 10.32 16.14
CA MET A 120 0.28 10.41 17.49
C MET A 120 0.82 9.26 18.35
N GLU A 121 1.14 9.58 19.58
CA GLU A 121 1.54 8.59 20.56
C GLU A 121 0.39 8.23 21.51
#